data_7819785386b49d95df2b2867c87f0d59
#
_entry.id   7819785386b49d95df2b2867c87f0d59
#
_cell.length_a   1.000
_cell.length_b   1.000
_cell.length_c   1.000
_cell.angle_alpha   90.00
_cell.angle_beta   90.00
_cell.angle_gamma   90.00
#
_symmetry.space_group_name_H-M   'P 1'
#
loop_
_entity.id
_entity.type
_entity.pdbx_description
1 polymer ?
#
loop_
_entity_poly.entity_id
_entity_poly.type
_entity_poly.pdbx_seq_one_letter_code
_entity_poly.pdbx_strand_id
1 'polypeptide(L)'
;MLKKTITYTDYNGMERTEDFYFHLSKAELMEMEMSTTGGMEAYVEKIVNAQDAPAIVQTFKELILKAYGEKSLDGKRFEKSPEKADAFAQTEAYSELF
;
A
#
# COMPACT_ATOMS: atom_id res chain seq x y z
N MET A 1 5.83 -5.88 -9.85
CA MET A 1 6.02 -5.53 -8.44
C MET A 1 6.74 -4.20 -8.33
N LEU A 2 6.27 -3.33 -7.46
CA LEU A 2 6.88 -2.03 -7.23
C LEU A 2 7.85 -2.10 -6.06
N LYS A 3 9.08 -1.65 -6.27
CA LYS A 3 10.05 -1.43 -5.21
C LYS A 3 10.19 0.07 -4.99
N LYS A 4 10.07 0.51 -3.75
CA LYS A 4 10.25 1.91 -3.37
C LYS A 4 11.36 2.02 -2.35
N THR A 5 12.42 2.75 -2.68
CA THR A 5 13.49 3.05 -1.71
C THR A 5 13.11 4.30 -0.95
N ILE A 6 13.04 4.19 0.37
CA ILE A 6 12.59 5.29 1.23
C ILE A 6 13.67 5.62 2.24
N THR A 7 14.02 6.90 2.34
CA THR A 7 14.91 7.43 3.38
C THR A 7 14.04 8.09 4.44
N TYR A 8 14.23 7.67 5.69
CA TYR A 8 13.44 8.18 6.81
C TYR A 8 14.26 8.13 8.09
N THR A 9 13.82 8.86 9.09
CA THR A 9 14.42 8.83 10.43
C THR A 9 13.56 7.94 11.32
N ASP A 10 14.17 6.91 11.92
CA ASP A 10 13.43 6.02 12.81
C ASP A 10 13.19 6.67 14.17
N TYR A 11 12.47 5.96 15.05
CA TYR A 11 12.12 6.50 16.37
C TYR A 11 13.30 6.52 17.36
N ASN A 12 14.45 5.97 16.98
CA ASN A 12 15.69 6.11 17.73
C ASN A 12 16.53 7.29 17.23
N GLY A 13 16.02 8.06 16.25
CA GLY A 13 16.73 9.18 15.68
C GLY A 13 17.77 8.81 14.64
N MET A 14 17.76 7.56 14.17
CA MET A 14 18.72 7.08 13.17
C MET A 14 18.13 7.22 11.78
N GLU A 15 18.91 7.77 10.83
CA GLU A 15 18.52 7.80 9.45
C GLU A 15 18.66 6.41 8.82
N ARG A 16 17.61 6.01 8.09
CA ARG A 16 17.57 4.73 7.40
C ARG A 16 17.20 4.94 5.93
N THR A 17 17.79 4.13 5.07
CA THR A 17 17.41 4.04 3.66
C THR A 17 17.14 2.58 3.38
N GLU A 18 15.88 2.25 3.13
CA GLU A 18 15.43 0.87 2.99
C GLU A 18 14.51 0.71 1.80
N ASP A 19 14.50 -0.51 1.25
CA ASP A 19 13.62 -0.86 0.15
C ASP A 19 12.33 -1.46 0.67
N PHE A 20 11.21 -0.95 0.18
CA PHE A 20 9.89 -1.46 0.50
C PHE A 20 9.24 -1.96 -0.77
N TYR A 21 8.47 -3.04 -0.66
CA TYR A 21 7.88 -3.71 -1.82
C TYR A 21 6.37 -3.69 -1.75
N PHE A 22 5.75 -3.45 -2.90
CA PHE A 22 4.30 -3.36 -3.04
C PHE A 22 3.89 -4.16 -4.28
N HIS A 23 2.90 -5.01 -4.11
CA HIS A 23 2.40 -5.81 -5.21
C HIS A 23 0.95 -6.20 -4.98
N LEU A 24 0.15 -6.09 -6.03
CA LEU A 24 -1.20 -6.61 -6.06
C LEU A 24 -1.24 -7.68 -7.14
N SER A 25 -1.51 -8.91 -6.75
CA SER A 25 -1.62 -10.02 -7.69
C SER A 25 -2.86 -9.86 -8.55
N LYS A 26 -2.90 -10.57 -9.68
CA LYS A 26 -4.08 -10.59 -10.53
C LYS A 26 -5.34 -11.01 -9.77
N ALA A 27 -5.20 -12.02 -8.89
CA ALA A 27 -6.31 -12.49 -8.07
C ALA A 27 -6.80 -11.40 -7.12
N GLU A 28 -5.88 -10.68 -6.47
CA GLU A 28 -6.23 -9.59 -5.57
C GLU A 28 -6.94 -8.45 -6.31
N LEU A 29 -6.45 -8.10 -7.51
CA LEU A 29 -7.09 -7.07 -8.33
C LEU A 29 -8.50 -7.48 -8.74
N MET A 30 -8.71 -8.74 -9.10
CA MET A 30 -10.04 -9.25 -9.42
C MET A 30 -10.99 -9.19 -8.23
N GLU A 31 -10.52 -9.58 -7.05
CA GLU A 31 -11.31 -9.51 -5.83
C GLU A 31 -11.73 -8.07 -5.51
N MET A 32 -10.81 -7.13 -5.65
CA MET A 32 -11.09 -5.70 -5.43
C MET A 32 -12.14 -5.20 -6.40
N GLU A 33 -12.02 -5.55 -7.67
CA GLU A 33 -12.97 -5.15 -8.71
C GLU A 33 -14.37 -5.69 -8.42
N MET A 34 -14.47 -6.95 -8.03
CA MET A 34 -15.75 -7.60 -7.75
C MET A 34 -16.38 -7.10 -6.46
N SER A 35 -15.60 -6.68 -5.48
CA SER A 35 -16.10 -6.21 -4.18
C SER A 35 -16.45 -4.73 -4.17
N THR A 36 -16.16 -4.00 -5.23
CA THR A 36 -16.45 -2.57 -5.34
C THR A 36 -17.65 -2.36 -6.25
N THR A 37 -18.70 -1.75 -5.74
CA THR A 37 -19.92 -1.47 -6.52
C THR A 37 -19.60 -0.61 -7.74
N GLY A 38 -19.89 -1.12 -8.94
CA GLY A 38 -19.60 -0.45 -10.20
C GLY A 38 -18.16 -0.55 -10.66
N GLY A 39 -17.29 -1.27 -9.90
CA GLY A 39 -15.88 -1.45 -10.23
C GLY A 39 -14.99 -0.34 -9.66
N MET A 40 -13.69 -0.65 -9.56
CA MET A 40 -12.71 0.28 -8.96
C MET A 40 -12.51 1.54 -9.78
N GLU A 41 -12.46 1.41 -11.10
CA GLU A 41 -12.25 2.57 -11.98
C GLU A 41 -13.37 3.59 -11.81
N ALA A 42 -14.63 3.13 -11.84
CA ALA A 42 -15.79 4.00 -11.66
C ALA A 42 -15.82 4.64 -10.29
N TYR A 43 -15.41 3.89 -9.25
CA TYR A 43 -15.32 4.42 -7.88
C TYR A 43 -14.27 5.53 -7.78
N VAL A 44 -13.08 5.29 -8.33
CA VAL A 44 -11.99 6.28 -8.30
C VAL A 44 -12.38 7.54 -9.08
N GLU A 45 -12.96 7.39 -10.27
CA GLU A 45 -13.46 8.52 -11.06
C GLU A 45 -14.46 9.36 -10.28
N LYS A 46 -15.37 8.68 -9.58
CA LYS A 46 -16.40 9.36 -8.80
C LYS A 46 -15.80 10.24 -7.70
N ILE A 47 -14.87 9.70 -6.91
CA ILE A 47 -14.28 10.47 -5.81
C ILE A 47 -13.36 11.58 -6.31
N VAL A 48 -12.66 11.37 -7.42
CA VAL A 48 -11.81 12.39 -8.03
C VAL A 48 -12.66 13.51 -8.60
N ASN A 49 -13.72 13.19 -9.34
CA ASN A 49 -14.62 14.20 -9.92
C ASN A 49 -15.36 15.00 -8.83
N ALA A 50 -15.68 14.37 -7.72
CA ALA A 50 -16.29 15.04 -6.58
C ALA A 50 -15.29 15.86 -5.76
N GLN A 51 -14.00 15.78 -6.05
CA GLN A 51 -12.92 16.42 -5.29
C GLN A 51 -12.99 16.03 -3.80
N ASP A 52 -13.32 14.77 -3.54
CA ASP A 52 -13.47 14.22 -2.20
C ASP A 52 -12.10 13.83 -1.65
N ALA A 53 -11.36 14.82 -1.13
CA ALA A 53 -10.02 14.61 -0.63
C ALA A 53 -9.93 13.52 0.46
N PRO A 54 -10.82 13.49 1.47
CA PRO A 54 -10.78 12.41 2.47
C PRO A 54 -10.94 11.02 1.85
N ALA A 55 -11.83 10.84 0.88
CA ALA A 55 -12.03 9.56 0.22
C ALA A 55 -10.82 9.18 -0.64
N ILE A 56 -10.18 10.14 -1.30
CA ILE A 56 -8.98 9.91 -2.09
C ILE A 56 -7.84 9.41 -1.20
N VAL A 57 -7.60 10.10 -0.08
CA VAL A 57 -6.55 9.72 0.88
C VAL A 57 -6.83 8.34 1.47
N GLN A 58 -8.08 8.08 1.86
CA GLN A 58 -8.45 6.78 2.42
C GLN A 58 -8.25 5.64 1.42
N THR A 59 -8.63 5.86 0.16
CA THR A 59 -8.44 4.87 -0.90
C THR A 59 -6.96 4.60 -1.15
N PHE A 60 -6.13 5.64 -1.17
CA PHE A 60 -4.68 5.51 -1.33
C PHE A 60 -4.07 4.69 -0.19
N LYS A 61 -4.45 5.00 1.05
CA LYS A 61 -4.02 4.27 2.24
C LYS A 61 -4.37 2.79 2.14
N GLU A 62 -5.61 2.48 1.80
CA GLU A 62 -6.07 1.10 1.68
C GLU A 62 -5.29 0.33 0.62
N LEU A 63 -5.04 0.96 -0.53
CA LEU A 63 -4.28 0.34 -1.62
C LEU A 63 -2.83 0.07 -1.20
N ILE A 64 -2.17 1.02 -0.56
CA ILE A 64 -0.79 0.87 -0.09
C ILE A 64 -0.69 -0.28 0.91
N LEU A 65 -1.56 -0.31 1.91
CA LEU A 65 -1.51 -1.34 2.95
C LEU A 65 -1.90 -2.71 2.41
N LYS A 66 -2.80 -2.77 1.43
CA LYS A 66 -3.15 -4.02 0.76
C LYS A 66 -2.00 -4.54 -0.10
N ALA A 67 -1.26 -3.63 -0.73
CA ALA A 67 -0.15 -3.99 -1.61
C ALA A 67 1.14 -4.32 -0.87
N TYR A 68 1.32 -3.81 0.35
CA TYR A 68 2.55 -3.99 1.10
C TYR A 68 2.80 -5.45 1.45
N GLY A 69 4.06 -5.87 1.34
CA GLY A 69 4.46 -7.21 1.71
C GLY A 69 5.97 -7.36 1.69
N GLU A 70 6.42 -8.57 1.96
CA GLU A 70 7.83 -8.92 2.00
C GLU A 70 8.08 -10.13 1.11
N LYS A 71 9.18 -10.10 0.36
CA LYS A 71 9.56 -11.25 -0.45
C LYS A 71 10.08 -12.36 0.44
N SER A 72 9.71 -13.61 0.17
CA SER A 72 10.35 -14.75 0.80
C SER A 72 11.80 -14.83 0.35
N LEU A 73 12.64 -15.51 1.14
CA LEU A 73 14.08 -15.65 0.84
C LEU A 73 14.30 -16.32 -0.52
N ASP A 74 13.45 -17.28 -0.87
CA ASP A 74 13.55 -18.00 -2.14
C ASP A 74 12.87 -17.25 -3.31
N GLY A 75 12.23 -16.13 -3.03
CA GLY A 75 11.56 -15.32 -4.03
C GLY A 75 10.25 -15.88 -4.58
N LYS A 76 9.79 -17.01 -4.06
CA LYS A 76 8.59 -17.67 -4.58
C LYS A 76 7.28 -17.12 -4.03
N ARG A 77 7.34 -16.48 -2.86
CA ARG A 77 6.15 -15.94 -2.20
C ARG A 77 6.34 -14.46 -1.91
N PHE A 78 5.25 -13.73 -2.01
CA PHE A 78 5.17 -12.37 -1.53
C PHE A 78 4.32 -12.41 -0.27
N GLU A 79 4.96 -12.29 0.87
CA GLU A 79 4.34 -12.53 2.18
C GLU A 79 3.58 -11.31 2.65
N LYS A 80 2.29 -11.46 2.83
CA LYS A 80 1.39 -10.41 3.32
C LYS A 80 0.63 -10.91 4.52
N SER A 81 0.39 -10.02 5.48
CA SER A 81 -0.47 -10.29 6.62
C SER A 81 -0.95 -8.97 7.22
N PRO A 82 -2.06 -8.98 7.99
CA PRO A 82 -2.48 -7.78 8.71
C PRO A 82 -1.40 -7.25 9.65
N GLU A 83 -0.66 -8.15 10.29
CA GLU A 83 0.41 -7.80 11.21
C GLU A 83 1.57 -7.07 10.50
N LYS A 84 1.94 -7.54 9.31
CA LYS A 84 2.98 -6.89 8.50
C LYS A 84 2.53 -5.51 8.02
N ALA A 85 1.30 -5.39 7.58
CA ALA A 85 0.74 -4.12 7.13
C ALA A 85 0.65 -3.12 8.30
N ASP A 86 0.19 -3.57 9.46
CA ASP A 86 0.09 -2.74 10.65
C ASP A 86 1.48 -2.28 11.11
N ALA A 87 2.46 -3.16 11.10
CA ALA A 87 3.83 -2.81 11.48
C ALA A 87 4.40 -1.75 10.55
N PHE A 88 4.19 -1.89 9.24
CA PHE A 88 4.63 -0.91 8.27
C PHE A 88 3.93 0.44 8.47
N ALA A 89 2.62 0.44 8.71
CA ALA A 89 1.85 1.66 8.92
C ALA A 89 2.31 2.45 10.16
N GLN A 90 2.99 1.80 11.08
CA GLN A 90 3.51 2.43 12.30
C GLN A 90 4.93 2.98 12.13
N THR A 91 5.52 2.87 10.95
CA THR A 91 6.86 3.42 10.68
C THR A 91 6.77 4.82 10.09
N GLU A 92 7.82 5.60 10.26
CA GLU A 92 7.94 6.90 9.59
C GLU A 92 8.10 6.74 8.08
N ALA A 93 8.59 5.58 7.62
CA ALA A 93 8.67 5.28 6.19
C ALA A 93 7.30 5.34 5.52
N TYR A 94 6.26 4.87 6.20
CA TYR A 94 4.88 4.94 5.70
C TYR A 94 4.45 6.38 5.44
N SER A 95 4.79 7.28 6.37
CA SER A 95 4.45 8.70 6.24
C SER A 95 5.12 9.36 5.02
N GLU A 96 6.29 8.89 4.63
CA GLU A 96 6.99 9.42 3.46
C GLU A 96 6.28 9.12 2.14
N LEU A 97 5.30 8.22 2.13
CA LEU A 97 4.50 7.92 0.95
C LEU A 97 3.37 8.94 0.73
N PHE A 98 3.10 9.75 1.72
CA PHE A 98 2.09 10.81 1.66
C PHE A 98 2.74 12.22 1.55
#